data_fb6ddbefa4d818bfac6c2a0735189fb8
#
_entry.id   fb6ddbefa4d818bfac6c2a0735189fb8
#
_cell.length_a   1.000
_cell.length_b   1.000
_cell.length_c   1.000
_cell.angle_alpha   90.00
_cell.angle_beta   90.00
_cell.angle_gamma   90.00
#
_symmetry.space_group_name_H-M   'P 1'
#
loop_
_entity.id
_entity.type
_entity.pdbx_description
1 polymer ?
#
loop_
_entity_poly.entity_id
_entity_poly.type
_entity_poly.pdbx_seq_one_letter_code
_entity_poly.pdbx_strand_id
1 'polypeptide(L)'
;MIESGLQGVEFIAVNTDAQDLRVSKAQAKIQMGLNLTKGLGAGAKLDIGEASADESLNEIINVLQGSNMVFITAGMGGGTGTGAAHVIARAAKELNILTVGVVTLPFLYEGPSRMRKAQQGLEELRKHVDTIIVVPNQNLFKIASEQTTFEESFELSNDVLLHGVQSITDLMVRPGLINLDFADVETVMSSMGKAMMGTGQAEGEGRAVKAAEMAINNPLIDDYTLKGAKGLLVNITGGKDLKLFEVDEAVNKVRAEVDPEAELIIGAITDENLDGLMRVSIVATSLDGQQPEPKSVINMVHRIQNRNPGYSDFSNTGSSQSFTFSNPTNSIITNGANALKIEEEIKSENLDVSSNEMSTYQENSDEKESFELSLIHISEPTRLT
;
A
#
# COMPACT_ATOMS: atom_id res chain seq x y z
N MET A 1 -8.39 -5.45 12.77
CA MET A 1 -7.43 -6.51 12.40
C MET A 1 -7.32 -7.60 13.46
N ILE A 2 -6.91 -7.35 14.72
CA ILE A 2 -6.80 -8.39 15.77
C ILE A 2 -8.16 -9.04 16.05
N GLU A 3 -9.21 -8.24 16.19
CA GLU A 3 -10.58 -8.73 16.44
C GLU A 3 -11.20 -9.47 15.25
N SER A 4 -10.73 -9.19 14.05
CA SER A 4 -11.20 -9.88 12.83
C SER A 4 -10.60 -11.26 12.64
N GLY A 5 -9.74 -11.73 13.57
CA GLY A 5 -9.24 -13.10 13.61
C GLY A 5 -8.24 -13.44 12.51
N LEU A 6 -7.46 -12.47 12.04
CA LEU A 6 -6.37 -12.71 11.11
C LEU A 6 -5.37 -13.69 11.74
N GLN A 7 -5.13 -14.82 11.08
CA GLN A 7 -4.30 -15.91 11.60
C GLN A 7 -2.90 -15.87 11.00
N GLY A 8 -1.93 -16.47 11.73
CA GLY A 8 -0.55 -16.63 11.25
C GLY A 8 0.28 -15.34 11.22
N VAL A 9 -0.18 -14.31 11.93
CA VAL A 9 0.49 -13.00 12.00
C VAL A 9 0.66 -12.61 13.45
N GLU A 10 1.85 -12.19 13.84
CA GLU A 10 2.10 -11.56 15.13
C GLU A 10 1.75 -10.08 15.08
N PHE A 11 0.97 -9.62 16.06
CA PHE A 11 0.56 -8.22 16.12
C PHE A 11 1.41 -7.44 17.11
N ILE A 12 2.02 -6.38 16.61
CA ILE A 12 2.84 -5.44 17.39
C ILE A 12 2.18 -4.07 17.33
N ALA A 13 1.73 -3.55 18.48
CA ALA A 13 1.22 -2.19 18.56
C ALA A 13 2.34 -1.23 18.96
N VAL A 14 2.54 -0.21 18.15
CA VAL A 14 3.58 0.80 18.36
C VAL A 14 2.93 2.18 18.45
N ASN A 15 3.15 2.94 19.52
CA ASN A 15 2.58 4.26 19.68
C ASN A 15 3.42 5.15 20.62
N THR A 16 3.30 6.47 20.45
CA THR A 16 3.82 7.49 21.36
C THR A 16 2.81 7.86 22.47
N ASP A 17 1.54 7.45 22.32
CA ASP A 17 0.48 7.64 23.30
C ASP A 17 0.29 6.37 24.16
N ALA A 18 0.59 6.50 25.45
CA ALA A 18 0.47 5.40 26.40
C ALA A 18 -0.98 4.96 26.64
N GLN A 19 -1.97 5.86 26.46
CA GLN A 19 -3.38 5.54 26.70
C GLN A 19 -3.93 4.64 25.61
N ASP A 20 -3.65 4.97 24.36
CA ASP A 20 -4.05 4.15 23.21
C ASP A 20 -3.36 2.79 23.25
N LEU A 21 -2.08 2.79 23.60
CA LEU A 21 -1.32 1.54 23.69
C LEU A 21 -1.89 0.58 24.75
N ARG A 22 -2.47 1.12 25.85
CA ARG A 22 -3.14 0.29 26.87
C ARG A 22 -4.40 -0.40 26.35
N VAL A 23 -5.16 0.27 25.49
CA VAL A 23 -6.41 -0.25 24.93
C VAL A 23 -6.14 -1.28 23.81
N SER A 24 -4.98 -1.21 23.17
CA SER A 24 -4.59 -2.16 22.13
C SER A 24 -4.63 -3.60 22.64
N LYS A 25 -5.14 -4.51 21.79
CA LYS A 25 -5.20 -5.97 22.03
C LYS A 25 -3.96 -6.71 21.47
N ALA A 26 -2.98 -6.00 20.94
CA ALA A 26 -1.75 -6.61 20.44
C ALA A 26 -0.97 -7.30 21.56
N GLN A 27 -0.33 -8.42 21.19
CA GLN A 27 0.48 -9.22 22.11
C GLN A 27 1.75 -8.47 22.51
N ALA A 28 2.44 -7.88 21.54
CA ALA A 28 3.59 -7.03 21.75
C ALA A 28 3.18 -5.54 21.64
N LYS A 29 3.71 -4.73 22.55
CA LYS A 29 3.42 -3.29 22.61
C LYS A 29 4.70 -2.51 22.84
N ILE A 30 5.00 -1.56 21.97
CA ILE A 30 6.17 -0.68 22.06
C ILE A 30 5.71 0.74 22.27
N GLN A 31 6.06 1.35 23.39
CA GLN A 31 5.84 2.76 23.63
C GLN A 31 7.04 3.56 23.15
N MET A 32 6.92 4.19 21.99
CA MET A 32 8.00 4.98 21.40
C MET A 32 8.17 6.33 22.10
N GLY A 33 9.43 6.78 22.18
CA GLY A 33 9.77 8.12 22.61
C GLY A 33 9.35 8.43 24.04
N LEU A 34 9.65 7.53 24.96
CA LEU A 34 9.26 7.66 26.36
C LEU A 34 9.78 8.97 27.01
N ASN A 35 11.01 9.37 26.67
CA ASN A 35 11.62 10.59 27.16
C ASN A 35 11.10 11.84 26.42
N LEU A 36 10.86 11.72 25.11
CA LEU A 36 10.42 12.82 24.25
C LEU A 36 8.95 13.20 24.48
N THR A 37 8.07 12.20 24.50
CA THR A 37 6.61 12.43 24.54
C THR A 37 6.00 12.25 25.91
N LYS A 38 6.69 11.55 26.81
CA LYS A 38 6.19 11.18 28.16
C LYS A 38 4.85 10.42 28.10
N GLY A 39 4.60 9.72 26.99
CA GLY A 39 3.34 9.00 26.77
C GLY A 39 2.14 9.86 26.39
N LEU A 40 2.35 11.12 25.99
CA LEU A 40 1.27 12.07 25.65
C LEU A 40 1.05 12.19 24.12
N GLY A 41 1.71 11.36 23.32
CA GLY A 41 1.61 11.41 21.87
C GLY A 41 2.56 12.43 21.21
N ALA A 42 2.67 12.39 19.89
CA ALA A 42 3.57 13.23 19.10
C ALA A 42 3.01 14.64 18.79
N GLY A 43 1.76 14.94 19.17
CA GLY A 43 1.14 16.25 18.96
C GLY A 43 1.04 16.67 17.49
N ALA A 44 0.81 15.70 16.58
CA ALA A 44 0.73 15.88 15.13
C ALA A 44 2.01 16.49 14.50
N LYS A 45 3.18 16.27 15.12
CA LYS A 45 4.50 16.69 14.64
C LYS A 45 5.26 15.47 14.13
N LEU A 46 5.66 15.50 12.86
CA LEU A 46 6.38 14.41 12.18
C LEU A 46 7.74 14.16 12.85
N ASP A 47 8.50 15.22 13.10
CA ASP A 47 9.85 15.17 13.67
C ASP A 47 9.85 14.51 15.07
N ILE A 48 8.77 14.70 15.86
CA ILE A 48 8.61 14.05 17.18
C ILE A 48 8.29 12.55 16.99
N GLY A 49 7.46 12.20 16.01
CA GLY A 49 7.16 10.81 15.69
C GLY A 49 8.42 10.06 15.23
N GLU A 50 9.19 10.66 14.33
CA GLU A 50 10.47 10.15 13.82
C GLU A 50 11.48 9.97 14.97
N ALA A 51 11.76 11.02 15.72
CA ALA A 51 12.70 10.96 16.84
C ALA A 51 12.27 9.97 17.93
N SER A 52 10.96 9.79 18.14
CA SER A 52 10.43 8.79 19.09
C SER A 52 10.69 7.36 18.61
N ALA A 53 10.59 7.11 17.32
CA ALA A 53 10.92 5.81 16.74
C ALA A 53 12.43 5.53 16.80
N ASP A 54 13.27 6.54 16.51
CA ASP A 54 14.72 6.42 16.63
C ASP A 54 15.15 6.16 18.09
N GLU A 55 14.51 6.79 19.08
CA GLU A 55 14.76 6.52 20.52
C GLU A 55 14.48 5.05 20.87
N SER A 56 13.45 4.45 20.27
CA SER A 56 13.01 3.09 20.56
C SER A 56 13.52 2.05 19.53
N LEU A 57 14.47 2.43 18.67
CA LEU A 57 14.92 1.62 17.54
C LEU A 57 15.39 0.22 17.96
N ASN A 58 16.13 0.10 19.06
CA ASN A 58 16.62 -1.19 19.56
C ASN A 58 15.48 -2.13 19.96
N GLU A 59 14.41 -1.59 20.55
CA GLU A 59 13.25 -2.37 20.95
C GLU A 59 12.48 -2.84 19.70
N ILE A 60 12.35 -1.96 18.69
CA ILE A 60 11.74 -2.29 17.40
C ILE A 60 12.53 -3.40 16.69
N ILE A 61 13.86 -3.28 16.61
CA ILE A 61 14.72 -4.30 16.00
C ILE A 61 14.59 -5.64 16.70
N ASN A 62 14.56 -5.66 18.03
CA ASN A 62 14.44 -6.90 18.80
C ASN A 62 13.14 -7.66 18.51
N VAL A 63 12.05 -6.93 18.28
CA VAL A 63 10.74 -7.54 18.00
C VAL A 63 10.62 -7.97 16.53
N LEU A 64 11.33 -7.30 15.62
CA LEU A 64 11.36 -7.65 14.20
C LEU A 64 12.28 -8.83 13.88
N GLN A 65 13.24 -9.10 14.75
CA GLN A 65 14.26 -10.11 14.50
C GLN A 65 13.66 -11.52 14.39
N GLY A 66 13.96 -12.22 13.30
CA GLY A 66 13.43 -13.56 13.01
C GLY A 66 12.23 -13.55 12.06
N SER A 67 11.61 -12.40 11.80
CA SER A 67 10.51 -12.30 10.85
C SER A 67 11.00 -12.37 9.40
N ASN A 68 10.28 -13.07 8.54
CA ASN A 68 10.54 -13.11 7.09
C ASN A 68 9.88 -11.93 6.36
N MET A 69 8.73 -11.48 6.87
CA MET A 69 7.95 -10.39 6.27
C MET A 69 7.35 -9.52 7.36
N VAL A 70 7.23 -8.22 7.11
CA VAL A 70 6.56 -7.27 7.99
C VAL A 70 5.57 -6.41 7.21
N PHE A 71 4.35 -6.30 7.75
CA PHE A 71 3.36 -5.32 7.32
C PHE A 71 3.41 -4.11 8.25
N ILE A 72 3.65 -2.93 7.69
CA ILE A 72 3.61 -1.67 8.44
C ILE A 72 2.31 -0.97 8.10
N THR A 73 1.39 -0.92 9.08
CA THR A 73 0.09 -0.27 8.89
C THR A 73 0.02 1.02 9.68
N ALA A 74 -0.34 2.11 8.99
CA ALA A 74 -0.46 3.42 9.62
C ALA A 74 -1.50 4.31 8.91
N GLY A 75 -2.19 5.15 9.69
CA GLY A 75 -2.91 6.30 9.16
C GLY A 75 -1.93 7.45 8.93
N MET A 76 -1.81 7.92 7.69
CA MET A 76 -0.90 9.02 7.37
C MET A 76 -1.57 10.37 7.65
N GLY A 77 -0.75 11.37 8.03
CA GLY A 77 -1.18 12.75 8.26
C GLY A 77 -1.14 13.20 9.71
N GLY A 78 -0.98 12.26 10.65
CA GLY A 78 -0.71 12.57 12.05
C GLY A 78 0.78 12.76 12.36
N GLY A 79 1.15 12.61 13.61
CA GLY A 79 2.55 12.74 14.05
C GLY A 79 3.25 11.40 14.20
N THR A 80 2.63 10.47 14.91
CA THR A 80 3.22 9.18 15.26
C THR A 80 3.35 8.27 14.05
N GLY A 81 2.22 7.91 13.41
CA GLY A 81 2.23 6.99 12.27
C GLY A 81 3.06 7.50 11.10
N THR A 82 2.85 8.77 10.75
CA THR A 82 3.53 9.41 9.63
C THR A 82 5.04 9.56 9.86
N GLY A 83 5.44 9.92 11.10
CA GLY A 83 6.85 10.11 11.43
C GLY A 83 7.60 8.80 11.72
N ALA A 84 6.95 7.82 12.34
CA ALA A 84 7.61 6.57 12.75
C ALA A 84 7.67 5.49 11.67
N ALA A 85 6.69 5.46 10.75
CA ALA A 85 6.56 4.35 9.80
C ALA A 85 7.82 4.13 8.96
N HIS A 86 8.44 5.19 8.46
CA HIS A 86 9.65 5.06 7.63
C HIS A 86 10.88 4.65 8.43
N VAL A 87 10.97 5.00 9.72
CA VAL A 87 12.05 4.56 10.61
C VAL A 87 11.96 3.05 10.86
N ILE A 88 10.74 2.57 11.13
CA ILE A 88 10.46 1.14 11.31
C ILE A 88 10.74 0.38 10.01
N ALA A 89 10.31 0.91 8.86
CA ALA A 89 10.57 0.30 7.56
C ALA A 89 12.08 0.22 7.26
N ARG A 90 12.85 1.27 7.59
CA ARG A 90 14.30 1.26 7.47
C ARG A 90 14.93 0.16 8.32
N ALA A 91 14.51 0.01 9.57
CA ALA A 91 15.00 -1.05 10.46
C ALA A 91 14.70 -2.45 9.92
N ALA A 92 13.49 -2.68 9.42
CA ALA A 92 13.10 -3.95 8.80
C ALA A 92 13.95 -4.26 7.55
N LYS A 93 14.16 -3.27 6.70
CA LYS A 93 14.99 -3.39 5.49
C LYS A 93 16.46 -3.70 5.82
N GLU A 94 17.03 -3.09 6.87
CA GLU A 94 18.38 -3.39 7.33
C GLU A 94 18.53 -4.82 7.85
N LEU A 95 17.44 -5.43 8.32
CA LEU A 95 17.37 -6.84 8.71
C LEU A 95 17.07 -7.79 7.53
N ASN A 96 16.97 -7.28 6.30
CA ASN A 96 16.57 -8.02 5.10
C ASN A 96 15.18 -8.69 5.22
N ILE A 97 14.24 -8.04 5.90
CA ILE A 97 12.86 -8.49 6.05
C ILE A 97 12.04 -7.88 4.89
N LEU A 98 11.26 -8.69 4.19
CA LEU A 98 10.34 -8.19 3.16
C LEU A 98 9.34 -7.21 3.80
N THR A 99 9.39 -5.95 3.38
CA THR A 99 8.67 -4.87 4.04
C THR A 99 7.54 -4.33 3.16
N VAL A 100 6.31 -4.51 3.60
CA VAL A 100 5.10 -4.02 2.91
C VAL A 100 4.40 -2.94 3.73
N GLY A 101 4.32 -1.74 3.16
CA GLY A 101 3.53 -0.66 3.75
C GLY A 101 2.07 -0.75 3.33
N VAL A 102 1.12 -0.71 4.28
CA VAL A 102 -0.32 -0.63 4.00
C VAL A 102 -0.87 0.58 4.75
N VAL A 103 -1.03 1.69 4.06
CA VAL A 103 -1.30 2.98 4.70
C VAL A 103 -2.52 3.67 4.13
N THR A 104 -3.22 4.44 4.98
CA THR A 104 -4.35 5.25 4.56
C THR A 104 -3.98 6.72 4.43
N LEU A 105 -4.56 7.40 3.44
CA LEU A 105 -4.51 8.84 3.32
C LEU A 105 -5.76 9.47 3.96
N PRO A 106 -5.62 10.64 4.61
CA PRO A 106 -6.74 11.28 5.29
C PRO A 106 -7.86 11.68 4.31
N PHE A 107 -9.06 11.82 4.83
CA PHE A 107 -10.18 12.40 4.10
C PHE A 107 -9.94 13.90 3.81
N LEU A 108 -10.56 14.43 2.77
CA LEU A 108 -10.42 15.85 2.41
C LEU A 108 -10.94 16.80 3.51
N TYR A 109 -11.98 16.39 4.25
CA TYR A 109 -12.51 17.18 5.36
C TYR A 109 -11.55 17.34 6.56
N GLU A 110 -10.55 16.45 6.68
CA GLU A 110 -9.51 16.55 7.71
C GLU A 110 -8.53 17.72 7.47
N GLY A 111 -8.58 18.28 6.29
CA GLY A 111 -7.92 19.50 5.90
C GLY A 111 -6.59 19.35 5.16
N PRO A 112 -6.20 20.39 4.41
CA PRO A 112 -5.03 20.34 3.53
C PRO A 112 -3.69 20.21 4.26
N SER A 113 -3.63 20.66 5.51
CA SER A 113 -2.41 20.53 6.32
C SER A 113 -2.12 19.08 6.66
N ARG A 114 -3.17 18.32 7.01
CA ARG A 114 -3.05 16.89 7.33
C ARG A 114 -2.68 16.10 6.08
N MET A 115 -3.28 16.41 4.94
CA MET A 115 -2.95 15.79 3.64
C MET A 115 -1.49 16.05 3.23
N ARG A 116 -0.97 17.27 3.41
CA ARG A 116 0.45 17.56 3.09
C ARG A 116 1.41 16.73 3.95
N LYS A 117 1.14 16.61 5.26
CA LYS A 117 1.92 15.76 6.15
C LYS A 117 1.85 14.29 5.72
N ALA A 118 0.66 13.82 5.35
CA ALA A 118 0.47 12.46 4.85
C ALA A 118 1.31 12.18 3.60
N GLN A 119 1.32 13.10 2.63
CA GLN A 119 2.12 12.99 1.42
C GLN A 119 3.62 12.98 1.72
N GLN A 120 4.08 13.88 2.60
CA GLN A 120 5.49 13.93 3.03
C GLN A 120 5.92 12.60 3.67
N GLY A 121 5.15 12.08 4.62
CA GLY A 121 5.48 10.80 5.27
C GLY A 121 5.39 9.61 4.31
N LEU A 122 4.46 9.65 3.34
CA LEU A 122 4.35 8.64 2.30
C LEU A 122 5.57 8.60 1.40
N GLU A 123 6.13 9.77 1.03
CA GLU A 123 7.35 9.87 0.23
C GLU A 123 8.56 9.31 0.97
N GLU A 124 8.66 9.58 2.29
CA GLU A 124 9.74 9.02 3.11
C GLU A 124 9.58 7.49 3.27
N LEU A 125 8.37 7.01 3.56
CA LEU A 125 8.10 5.59 3.73
C LEU A 125 8.44 4.78 2.45
N ARG A 126 8.12 5.30 1.27
CA ARG A 126 8.40 4.66 -0.03
C ARG A 126 9.88 4.33 -0.26
N LYS A 127 10.79 5.08 0.34
CA LYS A 127 12.24 4.85 0.19
C LYS A 127 12.71 3.59 0.90
N HIS A 128 11.93 3.14 1.87
CA HIS A 128 12.34 2.09 2.81
C HIS A 128 11.48 0.82 2.77
N VAL A 129 10.36 0.84 2.04
CA VAL A 129 9.53 -0.36 1.81
C VAL A 129 9.80 -0.98 0.44
N ASP A 130 9.56 -2.28 0.32
CA ASP A 130 9.62 -2.99 -0.96
C ASP A 130 8.37 -2.73 -1.79
N THR A 131 7.22 -2.80 -1.16
CA THR A 131 5.93 -2.51 -1.77
C THR A 131 5.09 -1.64 -0.83
N ILE A 132 4.34 -0.69 -1.39
CA ILE A 132 3.42 0.14 -0.63
C ILE A 132 2.03 0.16 -1.23
N ILE A 133 1.06 -0.25 -0.43
CA ILE A 133 -0.37 -0.17 -0.74
C ILE A 133 -0.92 1.09 -0.07
N VAL A 134 -1.40 2.02 -0.89
CA VAL A 134 -1.96 3.28 -0.42
C VAL A 134 -3.47 3.26 -0.61
N VAL A 135 -4.20 3.45 0.49
CA VAL A 135 -5.66 3.51 0.51
C VAL A 135 -6.08 4.98 0.67
N PRO A 136 -6.54 5.66 -0.39
CA PRO A 136 -7.09 7.00 -0.27
C PRO A 136 -8.48 6.92 0.38
N ASN A 137 -8.63 7.38 1.63
CA ASN A 137 -9.94 7.36 2.31
C ASN A 137 -11.02 8.11 1.52
N GLN A 138 -10.64 9.11 0.74
CA GLN A 138 -11.57 9.84 -0.12
C GLN A 138 -12.28 8.94 -1.15
N ASN A 139 -11.63 7.88 -1.62
CA ASN A 139 -12.23 6.95 -2.57
C ASN A 139 -13.31 6.06 -1.93
N LEU A 140 -13.30 5.92 -0.60
CA LEU A 140 -14.34 5.18 0.13
C LEU A 140 -15.71 5.81 0.01
N PHE A 141 -15.81 7.14 -0.24
CA PHE A 141 -17.07 7.80 -0.53
C PHE A 141 -17.78 7.28 -1.78
N LYS A 142 -17.06 6.61 -2.69
CA LYS A 142 -17.66 5.98 -3.87
C LYS A 142 -18.36 4.67 -3.54
N ILE A 143 -18.00 4.06 -2.41
CA ILE A 143 -18.55 2.79 -1.91
C ILE A 143 -19.62 3.08 -0.85
N ALA A 144 -19.43 4.15 -0.07
CA ALA A 144 -20.35 4.59 0.97
C ALA A 144 -21.68 5.07 0.41
N SER A 145 -22.76 4.84 1.15
CA SER A 145 -24.09 5.38 0.88
C SER A 145 -24.25 6.78 1.50
N GLU A 146 -25.25 7.54 1.07
CA GLU A 146 -25.59 8.83 1.70
C GLU A 146 -26.03 8.70 3.17
N GLN A 147 -26.35 7.50 3.61
CA GLN A 147 -26.76 7.19 4.99
C GLN A 147 -25.59 6.72 5.87
N THR A 148 -24.42 6.51 5.27
CA THR A 148 -23.22 6.04 5.99
C THR A 148 -22.79 7.06 7.04
N THR A 149 -22.73 6.64 8.28
CA THR A 149 -22.31 7.48 9.40
C THR A 149 -20.81 7.76 9.37
N PHE A 150 -20.39 8.71 10.16
CA PHE A 150 -18.97 9.06 10.29
C PHE A 150 -18.14 7.87 10.84
N GLU A 151 -18.67 7.14 11.82
CA GLU A 151 -18.04 5.95 12.41
C GLU A 151 -17.91 4.83 11.38
N GLU A 152 -18.98 4.53 10.66
CA GLU A 152 -18.97 3.54 9.57
C GLU A 152 -17.95 3.86 8.46
N SER A 153 -17.68 5.15 8.21
CA SER A 153 -16.65 5.55 7.23
C SER A 153 -15.24 5.12 7.64
N PHE A 154 -14.93 5.17 8.94
CA PHE A 154 -13.65 4.67 9.45
C PHE A 154 -13.63 3.15 9.55
N GLU A 155 -14.76 2.50 9.84
CA GLU A 155 -14.86 1.04 9.78
C GLU A 155 -14.60 0.54 8.36
N LEU A 156 -15.17 1.16 7.33
CA LEU A 156 -14.86 0.86 5.94
C LEU A 156 -13.37 0.99 5.62
N SER A 157 -12.71 2.04 6.14
CA SER A 157 -11.27 2.20 5.98
C SER A 157 -10.48 1.07 6.66
N ASN A 158 -10.89 0.68 7.86
CA ASN A 158 -10.28 -0.42 8.60
C ASN A 158 -10.48 -1.77 7.90
N ASP A 159 -11.66 -2.01 7.32
CA ASP A 159 -11.97 -3.21 6.55
C ASP A 159 -11.11 -3.31 5.29
N VAL A 160 -10.91 -2.19 4.61
CA VAL A 160 -10.03 -2.16 3.44
C VAL A 160 -8.58 -2.48 3.82
N LEU A 161 -8.07 -1.89 4.91
CA LEU A 161 -6.74 -2.23 5.43
C LEU A 161 -6.64 -3.70 5.82
N LEU A 162 -7.66 -4.24 6.48
CA LEU A 162 -7.73 -5.64 6.84
C LEU A 162 -7.67 -6.53 5.60
N HIS A 163 -8.54 -6.27 4.62
CA HIS A 163 -8.57 -7.04 3.37
C HIS A 163 -7.24 -6.92 2.60
N GLY A 164 -6.55 -5.77 2.67
CA GLY A 164 -5.24 -5.58 2.08
C GLY A 164 -4.19 -6.51 2.63
N VAL A 165 -4.09 -6.60 3.95
CA VAL A 165 -3.17 -7.52 4.62
C VAL A 165 -3.63 -8.96 4.42
N GLN A 166 -4.92 -9.24 4.62
CA GLN A 166 -5.49 -10.58 4.54
C GLN A 166 -5.32 -11.20 3.16
N SER A 167 -5.48 -10.43 2.08
CA SER A 167 -5.33 -10.95 0.72
C SER A 167 -3.94 -11.51 0.42
N ILE A 168 -2.94 -11.05 1.14
CA ILE A 168 -1.55 -11.52 1.02
C ILE A 168 -1.27 -12.63 2.04
N THR A 169 -1.63 -12.42 3.30
CA THR A 169 -1.34 -13.38 4.38
C THR A 169 -2.09 -14.69 4.24
N ASP A 170 -3.35 -14.65 3.82
CA ASP A 170 -4.16 -15.86 3.64
C ASP A 170 -3.55 -16.83 2.63
N LEU A 171 -2.86 -16.31 1.59
CA LEU A 171 -2.20 -17.13 0.55
C LEU A 171 -1.02 -17.94 1.09
N MET A 172 -0.35 -17.45 2.13
CA MET A 172 0.82 -18.10 2.72
C MET A 172 0.47 -18.97 3.93
N VAL A 173 -0.54 -18.54 4.70
CA VAL A 173 -0.84 -19.15 6.01
C VAL A 173 -1.98 -20.15 5.95
N ARG A 174 -3.01 -19.87 5.13
CA ARG A 174 -4.18 -20.75 5.06
C ARG A 174 -3.96 -21.89 4.06
N PRO A 175 -4.24 -23.15 4.47
CA PRO A 175 -4.20 -24.24 3.51
C PRO A 175 -5.30 -24.03 2.46
N GLY A 176 -4.94 -23.96 1.21
CA GLY A 176 -5.83 -23.73 0.09
C GLY A 176 -5.79 -24.87 -0.94
N LEU A 177 -6.58 -24.73 -2.00
CA LEU A 177 -6.54 -25.61 -3.17
C LEU A 177 -5.29 -25.35 -4.01
N ILE A 178 -4.86 -24.09 -4.06
CA ILE A 178 -3.63 -23.62 -4.69
C ILE A 178 -2.95 -22.74 -3.65
N ASN A 179 -1.86 -23.25 -3.08
CA ASN A 179 -1.04 -22.53 -2.12
C ASN A 179 0.12 -21.85 -2.84
N LEU A 180 0.50 -20.70 -2.32
CA LEU A 180 1.72 -20.00 -2.71
C LEU A 180 2.76 -20.19 -1.62
N ASP A 181 4.00 -20.33 -2.02
CA ASP A 181 5.10 -20.24 -1.09
C ASP A 181 5.53 -18.77 -0.87
N PHE A 182 6.38 -18.58 0.13
CA PHE A 182 6.86 -17.23 0.45
C PHE A 182 7.67 -16.62 -0.69
N ALA A 183 8.44 -17.45 -1.40
CA ALA A 183 9.30 -16.99 -2.49
C ALA A 183 8.49 -16.44 -3.66
N ASP A 184 7.33 -17.03 -3.97
CA ASP A 184 6.40 -16.51 -4.99
C ASP A 184 5.91 -15.10 -4.60
N VAL A 185 5.47 -14.93 -3.35
CA VAL A 185 4.99 -13.64 -2.85
C VAL A 185 6.14 -12.61 -2.81
N GLU A 186 7.33 -13.02 -2.38
CA GLU A 186 8.52 -12.17 -2.38
C GLU A 186 8.85 -11.67 -3.78
N THR A 187 8.78 -12.53 -4.80
CA THR A 187 9.07 -12.17 -6.20
C THR A 187 8.16 -11.05 -6.70
N VAL A 188 6.86 -11.09 -6.39
CA VAL A 188 5.88 -10.08 -6.83
C VAL A 188 5.88 -8.83 -5.95
N MET A 189 6.40 -8.92 -4.73
CA MET A 189 6.36 -7.82 -3.76
C MET A 189 7.69 -7.10 -3.57
N SER A 190 8.82 -7.77 -3.83
CA SER A 190 10.15 -7.20 -3.58
C SER A 190 10.48 -6.10 -4.57
N SER A 191 10.81 -4.92 -4.06
CA SER A 191 11.22 -3.75 -4.85
C SER A 191 10.22 -3.29 -5.93
N MET A 192 8.93 -3.61 -5.76
CA MET A 192 7.88 -3.31 -6.74
C MET A 192 7.27 -1.91 -6.57
N GLY A 193 7.62 -1.18 -5.52
CA GLY A 193 7.18 0.19 -5.31
C GLY A 193 5.68 0.29 -5.03
N LYS A 194 4.96 1.10 -5.80
CA LYS A 194 3.54 1.34 -5.58
C LYS A 194 2.68 0.16 -6.00
N ALA A 195 1.82 -0.28 -5.08
CA ALA A 195 0.79 -1.28 -5.35
C ALA A 195 -0.61 -0.73 -5.07
N MET A 196 -1.58 -1.32 -5.71
CA MET A 196 -3.01 -1.07 -5.51
C MET A 196 -3.73 -2.38 -5.27
N MET A 197 -4.83 -2.30 -4.54
CA MET A 197 -5.66 -3.47 -4.26
C MET A 197 -7.12 -3.22 -4.64
N GLY A 198 -7.77 -4.28 -5.05
CA GLY A 198 -9.19 -4.31 -5.27
C GLY A 198 -9.79 -5.62 -4.79
N THR A 199 -10.97 -5.54 -4.21
CA THR A 199 -11.69 -6.71 -3.72
C THR A 199 -13.10 -6.68 -4.27
N GLY A 200 -13.58 -7.83 -4.74
CA GLY A 200 -14.95 -8.02 -5.19
C GLY A 200 -15.53 -9.30 -4.60
N GLN A 201 -16.81 -9.28 -4.26
CA GLN A 201 -17.52 -10.43 -3.71
C GLN A 201 -18.86 -10.58 -4.41
N ALA A 202 -19.20 -11.81 -4.80
CA ALA A 202 -20.47 -12.10 -5.47
C ALA A 202 -21.01 -13.48 -5.07
N GLU A 203 -22.31 -13.64 -5.28
CA GLU A 203 -23.04 -14.87 -5.00
C GLU A 203 -23.87 -15.34 -6.22
N GLY A 204 -24.29 -16.58 -6.19
CA GLY A 204 -25.19 -17.16 -7.18
C GLY A 204 -24.53 -17.45 -8.53
N GLU A 205 -25.34 -17.51 -9.60
CA GLU A 205 -24.87 -17.86 -10.93
C GLU A 205 -23.96 -16.77 -11.54
N GLY A 206 -22.79 -17.19 -12.08
CA GLY A 206 -21.80 -16.28 -12.64
C GLY A 206 -21.06 -15.46 -11.59
N ARG A 207 -21.03 -15.90 -10.32
CA ARG A 207 -20.36 -15.22 -9.20
C ARG A 207 -18.87 -14.97 -9.48
N ALA A 208 -18.20 -15.87 -10.21
CA ALA A 208 -16.78 -15.77 -10.54
C ALA A 208 -16.47 -14.50 -11.36
N VAL A 209 -17.19 -14.32 -12.48
CA VAL A 209 -17.02 -13.16 -13.36
C VAL A 209 -17.41 -11.87 -12.65
N LYS A 210 -18.54 -11.90 -11.92
CA LYS A 210 -19.01 -10.72 -11.17
C LYS A 210 -18.04 -10.28 -10.09
N ALA A 211 -17.53 -11.24 -9.29
CA ALA A 211 -16.55 -10.93 -8.25
C ALA A 211 -15.24 -10.38 -8.84
N ALA A 212 -14.76 -10.98 -9.95
CA ALA A 212 -13.57 -10.49 -10.65
C ALA A 212 -13.79 -9.07 -11.22
N GLU A 213 -14.95 -8.80 -11.85
CA GLU A 213 -15.29 -7.47 -12.35
C GLU A 213 -15.37 -6.43 -11.22
N MET A 214 -15.98 -6.77 -10.10
CA MET A 214 -16.03 -5.88 -8.94
C MET A 214 -14.63 -5.61 -8.35
N ALA A 215 -13.73 -6.61 -8.35
CA ALA A 215 -12.36 -6.44 -7.90
C ALA A 215 -11.56 -5.52 -8.83
N ILE A 216 -11.67 -5.71 -10.14
CA ILE A 216 -11.00 -4.89 -11.17
C ILE A 216 -11.50 -3.45 -11.15
N ASN A 217 -12.82 -3.27 -11.04
CA ASN A 217 -13.46 -1.95 -11.05
C ASN A 217 -13.58 -1.36 -9.62
N ASN A 218 -12.79 -1.85 -8.67
CA ASN A 218 -12.84 -1.36 -7.31
C ASN A 218 -12.43 0.13 -7.27
N PRO A 219 -13.18 1.01 -6.61
CA PRO A 219 -12.87 2.44 -6.51
C PRO A 219 -11.48 2.76 -5.94
N LEU A 220 -10.85 1.82 -5.26
CA LEU A 220 -9.48 1.98 -4.75
C LEU A 220 -8.43 1.87 -5.86
N ILE A 221 -8.75 1.23 -6.99
CA ILE A 221 -7.88 1.12 -8.17
C ILE A 221 -8.19 2.23 -9.19
N ASP A 222 -9.34 2.92 -9.09
CA ASP A 222 -9.95 3.80 -10.09
C ASP A 222 -9.05 4.90 -10.71
N ASP A 223 -7.95 5.26 -10.04
CA ASP A 223 -6.99 6.24 -10.55
C ASP A 223 -5.85 5.61 -11.39
N TYR A 224 -5.81 4.28 -11.52
CA TYR A 224 -4.76 3.54 -12.21
C TYR A 224 -5.35 2.48 -13.13
N THR A 225 -4.64 2.15 -14.19
CA THR A 225 -4.99 1.04 -15.05
C THR A 225 -4.17 -0.19 -14.69
N LEU A 226 -4.80 -1.35 -14.62
CA LEU A 226 -4.09 -2.62 -14.39
C LEU A 226 -3.11 -2.97 -15.51
N LYS A 227 -3.28 -2.37 -16.71
CA LYS A 227 -2.44 -2.62 -17.89
C LYS A 227 -0.96 -2.23 -17.73
N GLY A 228 -0.61 -1.48 -16.70
CA GLY A 228 0.78 -1.12 -16.44
C GLY A 228 1.39 -1.84 -15.25
N ALA A 229 0.66 -2.74 -14.63
CA ALA A 229 1.17 -3.55 -13.54
C ALA A 229 2.17 -4.59 -14.09
N LYS A 230 3.30 -4.76 -13.39
CA LYS A 230 4.27 -5.80 -13.74
C LYS A 230 4.05 -7.09 -12.97
N GLY A 231 3.47 -6.99 -11.77
CA GLY A 231 3.12 -8.14 -10.96
C GLY A 231 1.67 -8.06 -10.50
N LEU A 232 1.01 -9.18 -10.48
CA LEU A 232 -0.34 -9.36 -9.96
C LEU A 232 -0.41 -10.55 -9.03
N LEU A 233 -0.97 -10.30 -7.85
CA LEU A 233 -1.35 -11.33 -6.92
C LEU A 233 -2.88 -11.42 -6.92
N VAL A 234 -3.43 -12.59 -7.23
CA VAL A 234 -4.87 -12.84 -7.26
C VAL A 234 -5.21 -13.91 -6.22
N ASN A 235 -5.95 -13.50 -5.21
CA ASN A 235 -6.47 -14.41 -4.19
C ASN A 235 -7.96 -14.67 -4.43
N ILE A 236 -8.31 -15.91 -4.64
CA ILE A 236 -9.68 -16.37 -4.81
C ILE A 236 -10.09 -17.15 -3.57
N THR A 237 -11.11 -16.66 -2.87
CA THR A 237 -11.63 -17.32 -1.67
C THR A 237 -13.09 -17.67 -1.88
N GLY A 238 -13.46 -18.91 -1.61
CA GLY A 238 -14.85 -19.37 -1.70
C GLY A 238 -15.15 -20.45 -0.65
N GLY A 239 -16.42 -20.87 -0.57
CA GLY A 239 -16.83 -21.98 0.27
C GLY A 239 -16.37 -23.34 -0.26
N LYS A 240 -16.81 -24.41 0.39
CA LYS A 240 -16.56 -25.80 -0.07
C LYS A 240 -17.19 -26.11 -1.43
N ASP A 241 -18.11 -25.26 -1.87
CA ASP A 241 -18.81 -25.31 -3.15
C ASP A 241 -18.03 -24.67 -4.31
N LEU A 242 -16.82 -24.11 -4.07
CA LEU A 242 -15.97 -23.48 -5.07
C LEU A 242 -15.54 -24.50 -6.13
N LYS A 243 -15.87 -24.21 -7.39
CA LYS A 243 -15.56 -25.06 -8.53
C LYS A 243 -14.31 -24.62 -9.26
N LEU A 244 -13.55 -25.57 -9.80
CA LEU A 244 -12.36 -25.27 -10.61
C LEU A 244 -12.69 -24.36 -11.80
N PHE A 245 -13.84 -24.53 -12.44
CA PHE A 245 -14.29 -23.71 -13.55
C PHE A 245 -14.48 -22.23 -13.14
N GLU A 246 -14.98 -21.99 -11.93
CA GLU A 246 -15.18 -20.64 -11.41
C GLU A 246 -13.83 -19.94 -11.16
N VAL A 247 -12.84 -20.69 -10.68
CA VAL A 247 -11.48 -20.16 -10.50
C VAL A 247 -10.88 -19.77 -11.86
N ASP A 248 -11.02 -20.64 -12.88
CA ASP A 248 -10.53 -20.38 -14.25
C ASP A 248 -11.23 -19.15 -14.87
N GLU A 249 -12.55 -19.04 -14.74
CA GLU A 249 -13.32 -17.90 -15.25
C GLU A 249 -12.87 -16.57 -14.61
N ALA A 250 -12.69 -16.55 -13.27
CA ALA A 250 -12.24 -15.36 -12.57
C ALA A 250 -10.84 -14.95 -13.01
N VAL A 251 -9.91 -15.90 -13.08
CA VAL A 251 -8.52 -15.69 -13.53
C VAL A 251 -8.46 -15.16 -14.95
N ASN A 252 -9.19 -15.79 -15.87
CA ASN A 252 -9.24 -15.35 -17.27
C ASN A 252 -9.79 -13.93 -17.41
N LYS A 253 -10.79 -13.57 -16.57
CA LYS A 253 -11.32 -12.21 -16.57
C LYS A 253 -10.28 -11.19 -16.09
N VAL A 254 -9.53 -11.50 -15.03
CA VAL A 254 -8.43 -10.64 -14.54
C VAL A 254 -7.33 -10.53 -15.58
N ARG A 255 -6.91 -11.66 -16.16
CA ARG A 255 -5.82 -11.71 -17.16
C ARG A 255 -6.12 -10.88 -18.41
N ALA A 256 -7.39 -10.77 -18.80
CA ALA A 256 -7.81 -9.96 -19.95
C ALA A 256 -7.60 -8.44 -19.74
N GLU A 257 -7.50 -7.99 -18.50
CA GLU A 257 -7.38 -6.55 -18.15
C GLU A 257 -5.93 -6.14 -17.81
N VAL A 258 -4.98 -7.08 -17.80
CA VAL A 258 -3.57 -6.82 -17.48
C VAL A 258 -2.68 -7.00 -18.70
N ASP A 259 -1.44 -6.53 -18.58
CA ASP A 259 -0.41 -6.73 -19.59
C ASP A 259 -0.10 -8.25 -19.71
N PRO A 260 -0.01 -8.81 -20.93
CA PRO A 260 0.39 -10.20 -21.12
C PRO A 260 1.76 -10.56 -20.53
N GLU A 261 2.67 -9.59 -20.40
CA GLU A 261 4.00 -9.74 -19.82
C GLU A 261 4.00 -9.65 -18.29
N ALA A 262 2.87 -9.29 -17.67
CA ALA A 262 2.77 -9.19 -16.21
C ALA A 262 2.86 -10.57 -15.56
N GLU A 263 3.64 -10.66 -14.49
CA GLU A 263 3.74 -11.85 -13.67
C GLU A 263 2.44 -12.01 -12.85
N LEU A 264 1.71 -13.09 -13.12
CA LEU A 264 0.42 -13.37 -12.50
C LEU A 264 0.55 -14.57 -11.56
N ILE A 265 0.43 -14.31 -10.28
CA ILE A 265 0.42 -15.31 -9.21
C ILE A 265 -1.01 -15.50 -8.70
N ILE A 266 -1.47 -16.75 -8.61
CA ILE A 266 -2.85 -17.09 -8.28
C ILE A 266 -2.87 -18.05 -7.11
N GLY A 267 -3.66 -17.70 -6.08
CA GLY A 267 -3.98 -18.60 -5.00
C GLY A 267 -5.48 -18.83 -4.89
N ALA A 268 -5.87 -20.01 -4.46
CA ALA A 268 -7.27 -20.38 -4.24
C ALA A 268 -7.45 -21.03 -2.86
N ILE A 269 -8.26 -20.40 -2.04
CA ILE A 269 -8.44 -20.73 -0.62
C ILE A 269 -9.89 -21.10 -0.34
N THR A 270 -10.10 -22.07 0.51
CA THR A 270 -11.45 -22.43 1.00
C THR A 270 -11.70 -21.81 2.36
N ASP A 271 -12.81 -21.06 2.49
CA ASP A 271 -13.29 -20.51 3.76
C ASP A 271 -14.73 -20.96 3.98
N GLU A 272 -14.97 -21.72 5.07
CA GLU A 272 -16.28 -22.29 5.38
C GLU A 272 -17.36 -21.21 5.66
N ASN A 273 -16.93 -19.99 5.99
CA ASN A 273 -17.85 -18.86 6.22
C ASN A 273 -18.38 -18.25 4.91
N LEU A 274 -17.84 -18.63 3.75
CA LEU A 274 -18.21 -18.11 2.45
C LEU A 274 -19.03 -19.08 1.59
N ASP A 275 -19.81 -19.98 2.23
CA ASP A 275 -20.68 -20.89 1.47
C ASP A 275 -21.65 -20.11 0.57
N GLY A 276 -21.67 -20.44 -0.73
CA GLY A 276 -22.44 -19.74 -1.76
C GLY A 276 -21.81 -18.42 -2.25
N LEU A 277 -20.80 -17.90 -1.56
CA LEU A 277 -20.11 -16.67 -1.89
C LEU A 277 -18.74 -16.94 -2.50
N MET A 278 -18.29 -16.06 -3.37
CA MET A 278 -16.93 -16.05 -3.90
C MET A 278 -16.35 -14.64 -3.76
N ARG A 279 -15.14 -14.57 -3.20
CA ARG A 279 -14.37 -13.31 -3.09
C ARG A 279 -13.14 -13.41 -3.97
N VAL A 280 -12.90 -12.35 -4.74
CA VAL A 280 -11.69 -12.18 -5.53
C VAL A 280 -10.98 -10.94 -5.01
N SER A 281 -9.74 -11.09 -4.58
CA SER A 281 -8.87 -9.99 -4.17
C SER A 281 -7.69 -9.91 -5.10
N ILE A 282 -7.38 -8.71 -5.57
CA ILE A 282 -6.31 -8.44 -6.54
C ILE A 282 -5.36 -7.44 -5.89
N VAL A 283 -4.07 -7.74 -5.91
CA VAL A 283 -3.01 -6.79 -5.58
C VAL A 283 -2.14 -6.61 -6.82
N ALA A 284 -2.18 -5.42 -7.40
CA ALA A 284 -1.38 -5.06 -8.57
C ALA A 284 -0.17 -4.24 -8.13
N THR A 285 1.02 -4.64 -8.54
CA THR A 285 2.29 -4.03 -8.13
C THR A 285 3.00 -3.33 -9.29
N SER A 286 4.03 -2.54 -8.96
CA SER A 286 4.85 -1.80 -9.94
C SER A 286 4.07 -0.79 -10.78
N LEU A 287 3.18 -0.03 -10.12
CA LEU A 287 2.39 1.04 -10.76
C LEU A 287 3.12 2.40 -10.78
N ASP A 288 4.38 2.43 -10.39
CA ASP A 288 5.21 3.63 -10.45
C ASP A 288 5.49 3.98 -11.91
N GLY A 289 5.14 5.21 -12.29
CA GLY A 289 5.26 5.71 -13.67
C GLY A 289 3.94 5.89 -14.40
N GLN A 290 2.85 5.33 -13.90
CA GLN A 290 1.51 5.70 -14.35
C GLN A 290 1.12 7.04 -13.71
N GLN A 291 0.99 8.08 -14.54
CA GLN A 291 0.27 9.27 -14.07
C GLN A 291 -1.22 8.94 -14.06
N PRO A 292 -1.97 9.30 -13.00
CA PRO A 292 -3.42 9.16 -13.03
C PRO A 292 -3.93 9.87 -14.28
N GLU A 293 -4.73 9.18 -15.08
CA GLU A 293 -5.34 9.81 -16.28
C GLU A 293 -6.10 11.04 -15.80
N PRO A 294 -5.79 12.24 -16.33
CA PRO A 294 -6.54 13.43 -15.98
C PRO A 294 -7.97 13.18 -16.45
N LYS A 295 -8.88 12.85 -15.54
CA LYS A 295 -10.30 12.79 -15.83
C LYS A 295 -10.65 14.15 -16.42
N SER A 296 -10.89 14.20 -17.73
CA SER A 296 -11.10 15.43 -18.47
C SER A 296 -12.26 16.19 -17.83
N VAL A 297 -11.96 17.34 -17.27
CA VAL A 297 -12.90 18.27 -16.62
C VAL A 297 -13.91 18.85 -17.64
N ILE A 298 -13.79 18.42 -18.91
CA ILE A 298 -14.58 18.89 -20.06
C ILE A 298 -16.08 18.63 -19.88
N ASN A 299 -16.49 17.62 -19.11
CA ASN A 299 -17.91 17.33 -18.91
C ASN A 299 -18.62 18.22 -17.86
N MET A 300 -17.89 18.95 -17.02
CA MET A 300 -18.53 19.87 -16.06
C MET A 300 -18.81 21.25 -16.63
N VAL A 301 -17.99 21.73 -17.56
CA VAL A 301 -18.18 23.08 -18.14
C VAL A 301 -19.37 23.10 -19.08
N HIS A 302 -19.69 22.02 -19.82
CA HIS A 302 -20.89 21.96 -20.70
C HIS A 302 -22.21 21.89 -19.95
N ARG A 303 -22.25 21.46 -18.69
CA ARG A 303 -23.48 21.48 -17.87
C ARG A 303 -23.82 22.84 -17.27
N ILE A 304 -22.82 23.73 -17.14
CA ILE A 304 -23.03 25.08 -16.59
C ILE A 304 -23.47 26.04 -17.68
N GLN A 305 -23.09 25.86 -18.94
CA GLN A 305 -23.47 26.73 -20.04
C GLN A 305 -24.94 26.54 -20.54
N ASN A 306 -25.59 25.42 -20.21
CA ASN A 306 -26.97 25.14 -20.64
C ASN A 306 -28.06 25.53 -19.62
N ARG A 307 -27.74 26.29 -18.56
CA ARG A 307 -28.72 26.66 -17.51
C ARG A 307 -29.03 28.13 -17.37
N ASN A 308 -28.78 28.96 -18.39
CA ASN A 308 -29.37 30.31 -18.39
C ASN A 308 -29.79 30.79 -19.78
N PRO A 309 -31.05 30.58 -20.17
CA PRO A 309 -31.70 31.44 -21.17
C PRO A 309 -32.52 32.51 -20.42
N GLY A 310 -32.02 33.71 -20.32
CA GLY A 310 -32.84 34.83 -19.88
C GLY A 310 -32.08 35.87 -19.07
N TYR A 311 -31.42 36.77 -19.74
CA TYR A 311 -31.46 38.21 -19.52
C TYR A 311 -30.75 38.90 -20.69
N SER A 312 -31.54 39.50 -21.55
CA SER A 312 -31.11 40.34 -22.64
C SER A 312 -30.84 41.77 -22.13
N ASP A 313 -29.96 42.44 -22.88
CA ASP A 313 -29.77 43.86 -23.02
C ASP A 313 -29.15 44.64 -21.86
N PHE A 314 -27.90 45.00 -22.08
CA PHE A 314 -27.49 46.42 -22.07
C PHE A 314 -26.28 46.61 -22.99
N SER A 315 -26.55 47.29 -24.10
CA SER A 315 -25.56 47.92 -24.97
C SER A 315 -24.86 49.08 -24.24
N ASN A 316 -23.57 49.20 -24.27
CA ASN A 316 -22.88 50.33 -24.89
C ASN A 316 -21.37 50.37 -24.67
N THR A 317 -20.68 50.54 -25.79
CA THR A 317 -19.47 51.31 -26.05
C THR A 317 -18.30 51.31 -25.06
N GLY A 318 -17.10 50.96 -25.58
CA GLY A 318 -15.89 51.65 -25.22
C GLY A 318 -14.62 50.84 -25.18
N SER A 319 -13.86 50.92 -26.27
CA SER A 319 -12.39 50.87 -26.37
C SER A 319 -11.63 49.60 -25.96
N SER A 320 -11.20 48.92 -27.00
CA SER A 320 -10.07 48.02 -27.09
C SER A 320 -8.78 48.57 -26.49
N GLN A 321 -8.18 47.84 -25.56
CA GLN A 321 -6.74 47.85 -25.37
C GLN A 321 -6.23 46.42 -25.34
N SER A 322 -5.57 46.08 -26.44
CA SER A 322 -4.81 44.86 -26.60
C SER A 322 -3.51 44.96 -25.79
N PHE A 323 -3.30 44.11 -24.81
CA PHE A 323 -1.99 43.93 -24.21
C PHE A 323 -1.28 42.76 -24.92
N THR A 324 -0.34 43.14 -25.79
CA THR A 324 0.67 42.24 -26.36
C THR A 324 1.78 42.06 -25.35
N PHE A 325 2.00 40.86 -24.86
CA PHE A 325 3.23 40.50 -24.17
C PHE A 325 4.26 40.03 -25.20
N SER A 326 5.24 40.85 -25.44
CA SER A 326 6.45 40.50 -26.17
C SER A 326 7.45 39.83 -25.24
N ASN A 327 7.94 38.66 -25.67
CA ASN A 327 9.09 37.99 -25.12
C ASN A 327 10.39 38.80 -25.42
N PRO A 328 11.29 38.93 -24.48
CA PRO A 328 12.67 39.17 -24.81
C PRO A 328 13.52 37.90 -24.65
N THR A 329 13.95 37.37 -25.76
CA THR A 329 15.15 36.54 -25.87
C THR A 329 16.37 37.35 -25.46
N ASN A 330 17.16 36.86 -24.55
CA ASN A 330 18.57 37.18 -24.48
C ASN A 330 19.39 36.00 -24.00
N SER A 331 20.15 35.48 -24.93
CA SER A 331 21.26 34.55 -24.78
C SER A 331 22.44 35.22 -24.06
N ILE A 332 22.96 34.57 -23.04
CA ILE A 332 24.34 34.83 -22.61
C ILE A 332 25.04 33.47 -22.50
N ILE A 333 25.98 33.30 -23.40
CA ILE A 333 27.01 32.27 -23.41
C ILE A 333 28.06 32.65 -22.37
N THR A 334 28.36 31.77 -21.44
CA THR A 334 29.66 31.80 -20.75
C THR A 334 30.29 30.43 -20.75
N ASN A 335 31.41 30.36 -21.46
CA ASN A 335 32.39 29.29 -21.45
C ASN A 335 33.04 29.17 -20.07
N GLY A 336 33.27 27.98 -19.62
CA GLY A 336 34.11 27.69 -18.46
C GLY A 336 34.38 26.20 -18.37
N ALA A 337 35.37 25.75 -19.15
CA ALA A 337 35.96 24.44 -19.05
C ALA A 337 36.71 24.28 -17.73
N ASN A 338 36.57 23.11 -17.10
CA ASN A 338 37.72 22.39 -16.56
C ASN A 338 37.33 20.93 -16.27
N ALA A 339 37.87 20.08 -17.14
CA ALA A 339 37.93 18.65 -16.96
C ALA A 339 39.03 18.32 -15.96
N LEU A 340 38.70 17.43 -15.02
CA LEU A 340 39.72 16.61 -14.36
C LEU A 340 39.35 15.15 -14.58
N LYS A 341 40.12 14.51 -15.45
CA LYS A 341 40.23 13.07 -15.60
C LYS A 341 40.94 12.52 -14.37
N ILE A 342 40.38 11.50 -13.76
CA ILE A 342 41.13 10.59 -12.92
C ILE A 342 40.89 9.20 -13.51
N GLU A 343 41.93 8.68 -14.15
CA GLU A 343 42.09 7.27 -14.47
C GLU A 343 42.66 6.57 -13.23
N GLU A 344 41.97 5.58 -12.70
CA GLU A 344 42.58 4.60 -11.79
C GLU A 344 42.43 3.21 -12.39
N GLU A 345 43.57 2.60 -12.60
CA GLU A 345 43.79 1.22 -13.07
C GLU A 345 43.27 0.23 -12.02
N ILE A 346 42.45 -0.70 -12.46
CA ILE A 346 42.09 -1.89 -11.67
C ILE A 346 43.05 -3.02 -12.10
N LYS A 347 43.97 -3.35 -11.19
CA LYS A 347 44.77 -4.58 -11.27
C LYS A 347 43.91 -5.78 -10.90
N SER A 348 43.81 -6.70 -11.84
CA SER A 348 43.30 -8.07 -11.64
C SER A 348 44.35 -8.91 -10.94
N GLU A 349 44.03 -9.46 -9.78
CA GLU A 349 44.75 -10.60 -9.22
C GLU A 349 43.85 -11.84 -9.28
N ASN A 350 44.34 -12.80 -10.08
CA ASN A 350 43.87 -14.18 -10.10
C ASN A 350 44.34 -14.89 -8.84
N LEU A 351 43.46 -15.62 -8.19
CA LEU A 351 43.85 -16.68 -7.24
C LEU A 351 43.06 -17.95 -7.55
N ASP A 352 43.86 -19.00 -7.65
CA ASP A 352 43.55 -20.33 -8.13
C ASP A 352 42.59 -21.13 -7.28
N VAL A 353 41.88 -21.97 -7.98
CA VAL A 353 41.04 -23.07 -7.52
C VAL A 353 41.89 -24.18 -6.88
N SER A 354 41.49 -24.67 -5.73
CA SER A 354 41.77 -26.03 -5.35
C SER A 354 40.53 -26.74 -4.80
N SER A 355 40.23 -27.80 -5.50
CA SER A 355 39.20 -28.81 -5.28
C SER A 355 39.51 -29.66 -4.01
N ASN A 356 38.47 -30.01 -3.30
CA ASN A 356 38.07 -31.29 -2.68
C ASN A 356 37.39 -31.06 -1.35
N GLU A 357 36.15 -31.43 -1.21
CA GLU A 357 35.76 -32.72 -0.62
C GLU A 357 34.23 -32.89 -0.65
N MET A 358 33.86 -34.02 -1.18
CA MET A 358 32.50 -34.53 -1.23
C MET A 358 32.18 -35.16 0.13
N SER A 359 31.29 -34.56 0.90
CA SER A 359 30.69 -35.19 2.09
C SER A 359 29.19 -35.35 1.87
N THR A 360 28.82 -36.60 1.92
CA THR A 360 27.47 -37.17 1.93
C THR A 360 26.57 -36.50 2.95
N TYR A 361 25.48 -35.89 2.47
CA TYR A 361 24.37 -35.48 3.33
C TYR A 361 23.41 -36.64 3.50
N GLN A 362 23.25 -37.07 4.74
CA GLN A 362 22.12 -37.91 5.18
C GLN A 362 20.87 -37.04 5.21
N GLU A 363 19.82 -37.53 4.59
CA GLU A 363 18.45 -37.02 4.76
C GLU A 363 18.05 -37.09 6.24
N ASN A 364 17.84 -35.94 6.84
CA ASN A 364 17.01 -35.81 8.02
C ASN A 364 15.74 -35.08 7.62
N SER A 365 14.69 -35.85 7.55
CA SER A 365 13.31 -35.41 7.43
C SER A 365 12.86 -34.65 8.68
N ASP A 366 11.99 -33.66 8.43
CA ASP A 366 11.08 -33.02 9.39
C ASP A 366 11.64 -31.89 10.28
N GLU A 367 11.98 -30.76 9.67
CA GLU A 367 11.72 -29.46 10.31
C GLU A 367 10.76 -28.68 9.39
N LYS A 368 9.50 -28.55 9.81
CA LYS A 368 8.59 -27.56 9.27
C LYS A 368 9.15 -26.20 9.63
N GLU A 369 9.73 -25.50 8.67
CA GLU A 369 10.05 -24.08 8.81
C GLU A 369 8.72 -23.33 9.03
N SER A 370 8.51 -22.86 10.25
CA SER A 370 7.43 -21.95 10.58
C SER A 370 7.81 -20.57 10.06
N PHE A 371 7.12 -20.10 9.04
CA PHE A 371 7.27 -18.72 8.57
C PHE A 371 6.71 -17.77 9.62
N GLU A 372 7.52 -16.81 10.06
CA GLU A 372 7.08 -15.77 10.97
C GLU A 372 6.74 -14.50 10.19
N LEU A 373 5.47 -14.12 10.25
CA LEU A 373 4.93 -12.87 9.70
C LEU A 373 4.64 -11.90 10.83
N SER A 374 5.19 -10.71 10.75
CA SER A 374 4.93 -9.65 11.72
C SER A 374 4.10 -8.52 11.13
N LEU A 375 3.13 -8.04 11.88
CA LEU A 375 2.31 -6.89 11.53
C LEU A 375 2.48 -5.80 12.58
N ILE A 376 3.09 -4.70 12.17
CA ILE A 376 3.21 -3.51 13.02
C ILE A 376 2.08 -2.55 12.71
N HIS A 377 1.22 -2.34 13.70
CA HIS A 377 0.15 -1.36 13.65
C HIS A 377 0.52 -0.13 14.44
N ILE A 378 0.65 0.99 13.75
CA ILE A 378 0.89 2.29 14.36
C ILE A 378 -0.46 2.99 14.48
N SER A 379 -1.07 2.92 15.66
CA SER A 379 -2.36 3.55 15.91
C SER A 379 -2.20 5.06 16.15
N GLU A 380 -3.03 5.85 15.50
CA GLU A 380 -3.24 7.25 15.86
C GLU A 380 -4.66 7.44 16.40
N PRO A 381 -4.81 8.13 17.52
CA PRO A 381 -6.15 8.46 17.99
C PRO A 381 -6.79 9.48 17.06
N THR A 382 -7.83 9.10 16.35
CA THR A 382 -8.74 10.01 15.68
C THR A 382 -9.68 10.65 16.71
N ARG A 383 -9.13 11.32 17.73
CA ARG A 383 -9.94 12.17 18.58
C ARG A 383 -10.00 13.54 17.97
N LEU A 384 -11.16 13.86 17.42
CA LEU A 384 -11.58 15.25 17.21
C LEU A 384 -11.83 15.85 18.59
N THR A 385 -10.92 16.68 19.06
CA THR A 385 -11.18 17.67 20.12
C THR A 385 -11.74 18.93 19.52
#